data_eac06e61758a09fe385a6afff84d7d75
#
_entry.id   eac06e61758a09fe385a6afff84d7d75
#
_cell.length_a   1.000
_cell.length_b   1.000
_cell.length_c   1.000
_cell.angle_alpha   90.00
_cell.angle_beta   90.00
_cell.angle_gamma   90.00
#
_symmetry.space_group_name_H-M   'P 1'
#
loop_
_entity.id
_entity.type
_entity.pdbx_description
1 polymer ?
#
loop_
_entity_poly.entity_id
_entity_poly.type
_entity_poly.pdbx_seq_one_letter_code
_entity_poly.pdbx_strand_id
1 'polypeptide(L)'
;WNFQMMAANDYIVVAPNRRGLPGFGQEWNEAISGDYGGQCMKDYLSAIDALAKEPFIDENRLGAVGASFGGFSVFWLAGHHEGRFKALIAHDGMFNFESQYLETEEMWFVNWDLGGPFWDKENPVVQWSYANSPHKFVDKWTAPIMVIHGAKDYRICFTQGMQAYNAAVLRGIPAEFLYFPDENHWVLQAQNGILWQRRFYNWLDKYLK
;
A
#
# COMPACT_ATOMS: atom_id res chain seq x y z
N TRP A 1 2.06 -13.84 -2.46
CA TRP A 1 2.25 -13.08 -3.72
C TRP A 1 3.02 -13.94 -4.72
N ASN A 2 2.44 -14.18 -5.89
CA ASN A 2 3.05 -15.03 -6.91
C ASN A 2 2.89 -14.38 -8.28
N PHE A 3 3.98 -13.84 -8.83
CA PHE A 3 3.97 -13.13 -10.12
C PHE A 3 3.61 -14.06 -11.29
N GLN A 4 3.99 -15.33 -11.22
CA GLN A 4 3.64 -16.31 -12.25
C GLN A 4 2.14 -16.59 -12.28
N MET A 5 1.48 -16.65 -11.10
CA MET A 5 0.03 -16.75 -11.03
C MET A 5 -0.66 -15.50 -11.57
N MET A 6 -0.12 -14.32 -11.30
CA MET A 6 -0.67 -13.07 -11.87
C MET A 6 -0.57 -13.09 -13.40
N ALA A 7 0.60 -13.48 -13.94
CA ALA A 7 0.77 -13.62 -15.38
C ALA A 7 -0.14 -14.70 -15.98
N ALA A 8 -0.34 -15.83 -15.29
CA ALA A 8 -1.27 -16.88 -15.71
C ALA A 8 -2.76 -16.47 -15.66
N ASN A 9 -3.07 -15.38 -14.98
CA ASN A 9 -4.39 -14.72 -14.98
C ASN A 9 -4.44 -13.52 -15.93
N ASP A 10 -3.60 -13.52 -16.96
CA ASP A 10 -3.56 -12.52 -18.05
C ASP A 10 -3.18 -11.10 -17.60
N TYR A 11 -2.37 -10.97 -16.54
CA TYR A 11 -1.81 -9.68 -16.11
C TYR A 11 -0.34 -9.54 -16.47
N ILE A 12 0.03 -8.36 -16.95
CA ILE A 12 1.42 -7.94 -17.01
C ILE A 12 1.80 -7.43 -15.62
N VAL A 13 2.83 -8.03 -15.03
CA VAL A 13 3.26 -7.73 -13.67
C VAL A 13 4.47 -6.82 -13.69
N VAL A 14 4.36 -5.70 -13.00
CA VAL A 14 5.44 -4.71 -12.85
C VAL A 14 5.88 -4.67 -11.39
N ALA A 15 7.12 -4.99 -11.12
CA ALA A 15 7.73 -4.97 -9.79
C ALA A 15 8.93 -4.03 -9.78
N PRO A 16 8.74 -2.72 -9.61
CA PRO A 16 9.83 -1.75 -9.67
C PRO A 16 10.81 -1.90 -8.50
N ASN A 17 12.09 -1.86 -8.80
CA ASN A 17 13.13 -1.76 -7.79
C ASN A 17 13.24 -0.32 -7.30
N ARG A 18 12.33 0.08 -6.43
CA ARG A 18 12.31 1.42 -5.87
C ARG A 18 13.40 1.65 -4.83
N ARG A 19 13.76 2.89 -4.52
CA ARG A 19 14.65 3.23 -3.41
C ARG A 19 14.08 2.74 -2.08
N GLY A 20 14.99 2.31 -1.19
CA GLY A 20 14.67 1.63 0.05
C GLY A 20 14.63 0.10 -0.04
N LEU A 21 14.83 -0.51 -1.24
CA LEU A 21 15.00 -1.95 -1.37
C LEU A 21 16.46 -2.36 -1.16
N PRO A 22 16.73 -3.54 -0.55
CA PRO A 22 18.08 -4.08 -0.46
C PRO A 22 18.59 -4.54 -1.83
N GLY A 23 19.92 -4.75 -1.93
CA GLY A 23 20.56 -5.31 -3.12
C GLY A 23 21.18 -4.28 -4.09
N PHE A 24 20.94 -2.98 -3.87
CA PHE A 24 21.47 -1.89 -4.70
C PHE A 24 22.44 -0.96 -3.95
N GLY A 25 23.00 -1.44 -2.84
CA GLY A 25 23.91 -0.69 -1.97
C GLY A 25 23.20 0.01 -0.81
N GLN A 26 24.01 0.49 0.13
CA GLN A 26 23.52 1.08 1.39
C GLN A 26 22.77 2.39 1.14
N GLU A 27 23.30 3.27 0.34
CA GLU A 27 22.66 4.56 0.00
C GLU A 27 21.27 4.37 -0.59
N TRP A 28 21.10 3.38 -1.50
CA TRP A 28 19.80 3.05 -2.07
C TRP A 28 18.83 2.53 -1.02
N ASN A 29 19.30 1.68 -0.12
CA ASN A 29 18.48 1.09 0.94
C ASN A 29 18.05 2.14 1.96
N GLU A 30 18.96 3.02 2.39
CA GLU A 30 18.70 4.05 3.39
C GLU A 30 17.87 5.24 2.86
N ALA A 31 17.75 5.40 1.55
CA ALA A 31 17.04 6.52 0.93
C ALA A 31 15.52 6.57 1.24
N ILE A 32 14.98 5.57 1.96
CA ILE A 32 13.58 5.55 2.38
C ILE A 32 13.38 6.09 3.81
N SER A 33 14.40 5.99 4.67
CA SER A 33 14.30 6.43 6.06
C SER A 33 14.10 7.94 6.13
N GLY A 34 13.03 8.37 6.80
CA GLY A 34 12.61 9.77 6.84
C GLY A 34 11.93 10.30 5.58
N ASP A 35 11.69 9.46 4.56
CA ASP A 35 11.14 9.90 3.26
C ASP A 35 10.10 8.93 2.67
N TYR A 36 9.23 8.35 3.47
CA TYR A 36 8.22 7.38 3.02
C TYR A 36 7.27 7.92 1.93
N GLY A 37 6.92 9.20 1.98
CA GLY A 37 6.09 9.84 0.95
C GLY A 37 6.87 10.50 -0.19
N GLY A 38 8.19 10.31 -0.28
CA GLY A 38 9.05 11.02 -1.21
C GLY A 38 9.53 10.19 -2.40
N GLN A 39 10.84 9.93 -2.43
CA GLN A 39 11.48 9.39 -3.63
C GLN A 39 11.00 7.99 -4.01
N CYS A 40 10.74 7.10 -3.05
CA CYS A 40 10.24 5.75 -3.35
C CYS A 40 8.87 5.79 -4.06
N MET A 41 8.01 6.76 -3.76
CA MET A 41 6.73 6.95 -4.42
C MET A 41 6.88 7.49 -5.85
N LYS A 42 7.84 8.39 -6.05
CA LYS A 42 8.20 8.88 -7.40
C LYS A 42 8.77 7.75 -8.27
N ASP A 43 9.52 6.83 -7.67
CA ASP A 43 10.05 5.65 -8.37
C ASP A 43 8.92 4.76 -8.90
N TYR A 44 7.86 4.52 -8.12
CA TYR A 44 6.68 3.78 -8.59
C TYR A 44 5.96 4.50 -9.73
N LEU A 45 5.69 5.78 -9.59
CA LEU A 45 4.98 6.55 -10.60
C LEU A 45 5.79 6.66 -11.90
N SER A 46 7.10 6.91 -11.81
CA SER A 46 7.96 6.99 -13.00
C SER A 46 8.09 5.64 -13.72
N ALA A 47 8.13 4.52 -12.97
CA ALA A 47 8.18 3.20 -13.56
C ALA A 47 6.90 2.89 -14.35
N ILE A 48 5.73 3.17 -13.79
CA ILE A 48 4.46 2.93 -14.51
C ILE A 48 4.27 3.89 -15.68
N ASP A 49 4.68 5.15 -15.53
CA ASP A 49 4.61 6.16 -16.62
C ASP A 49 5.53 5.80 -17.79
N ALA A 50 6.67 5.15 -17.52
CA ALA A 50 7.55 4.65 -18.57
C ALA A 50 6.93 3.46 -19.30
N LEU A 51 6.38 2.50 -18.55
CA LEU A 51 5.78 1.29 -19.12
C LEU A 51 4.46 1.55 -19.84
N ALA A 52 3.66 2.50 -19.39
CA ALA A 52 2.41 2.88 -20.04
C ALA A 52 2.61 3.37 -21.51
N LYS A 53 3.85 3.72 -21.89
CA LYS A 53 4.19 4.10 -23.26
C LYS A 53 4.46 2.92 -24.20
N GLU A 54 4.61 1.72 -23.61
CA GLU A 54 4.87 0.52 -24.40
C GLU A 54 3.59 0.07 -25.16
N PRO A 55 3.69 -0.32 -26.44
CA PRO A 55 2.53 -0.60 -27.27
C PRO A 55 1.68 -1.80 -26.84
N PHE A 56 2.20 -2.63 -25.95
CA PHE A 56 1.50 -3.80 -25.37
C PHE A 56 0.84 -3.51 -24.02
N ILE A 57 0.96 -2.29 -23.48
CA ILE A 57 0.33 -1.86 -22.25
C ILE A 57 -0.94 -1.07 -22.54
N ASP A 58 -2.03 -1.47 -21.90
CA ASP A 58 -3.25 -0.67 -21.88
C ASP A 58 -3.24 0.26 -20.65
N GLU A 59 -2.94 1.52 -20.88
CA GLU A 59 -2.88 2.55 -19.82
C GLU A 59 -4.22 2.80 -19.12
N ASN A 60 -5.34 2.36 -19.71
CA ASN A 60 -6.67 2.48 -19.09
C ASN A 60 -7.00 1.32 -18.16
N ARG A 61 -6.13 0.32 -18.04
CA ARG A 61 -6.33 -0.88 -17.22
C ARG A 61 -5.17 -1.13 -16.25
N LEU A 62 -4.66 -0.06 -15.63
CA LEU A 62 -3.59 -0.15 -14.65
C LEU A 62 -4.15 -0.33 -13.24
N GLY A 63 -3.52 -1.21 -12.46
CA GLY A 63 -3.80 -1.42 -11.05
C GLY A 63 -2.55 -1.32 -10.19
N ALA A 64 -2.71 -1.00 -8.91
CA ALA A 64 -1.63 -1.04 -7.93
C ALA A 64 -2.01 -1.95 -6.77
N VAL A 65 -1.09 -2.88 -6.44
CA VAL A 65 -1.29 -3.87 -5.36
C VAL A 65 -0.04 -3.93 -4.49
N GLY A 66 -0.23 -4.10 -3.19
CA GLY A 66 0.91 -4.17 -2.30
C GLY A 66 0.54 -4.63 -0.89
N ALA A 67 1.53 -5.19 -0.17
CA ALA A 67 1.38 -5.62 1.21
C ALA A 67 2.39 -4.92 2.11
N SER A 68 2.05 -4.72 3.38
CA SER A 68 2.90 -4.09 4.39
C SER A 68 3.32 -2.68 3.95
N PHE A 69 4.60 -2.42 3.76
CA PHE A 69 5.05 -1.18 3.12
C PHE A 69 4.39 -0.96 1.74
N GLY A 70 4.16 -2.03 0.97
CA GLY A 70 3.42 -1.97 -0.28
C GLY A 70 1.95 -1.60 -0.09
N GLY A 71 1.31 -2.05 0.98
CA GLY A 71 -0.05 -1.65 1.37
C GLY A 71 -0.13 -0.17 1.71
N PHE A 72 0.83 0.34 2.49
CA PHE A 72 1.02 1.78 2.71
C PHE A 72 1.20 2.52 1.38
N SER A 73 2.05 2.01 0.50
CA SER A 73 2.30 2.62 -0.82
C SER A 73 1.01 2.73 -1.63
N VAL A 74 0.15 1.70 -1.61
CA VAL A 74 -1.15 1.73 -2.28
C VAL A 74 -2.07 2.79 -1.68
N PHE A 75 -2.13 2.91 -0.34
CA PHE A 75 -2.92 3.96 0.31
C PHE A 75 -2.40 5.37 -0.02
N TRP A 76 -1.09 5.55 -0.08
CA TRP A 76 -0.50 6.82 -0.48
C TRP A 76 -0.79 7.12 -1.96
N LEU A 77 -0.58 6.14 -2.83
CA LEU A 77 -0.88 6.25 -4.26
C LEU A 77 -2.36 6.54 -4.52
N ALA A 78 -3.28 6.01 -3.72
CA ALA A 78 -4.71 6.31 -3.85
C ALA A 78 -5.02 7.81 -3.83
N GLY A 79 -4.22 8.60 -3.10
CA GLY A 79 -4.32 10.06 -3.05
C GLY A 79 -3.44 10.82 -4.06
N HIS A 80 -2.56 10.11 -4.81
CA HIS A 80 -1.52 10.77 -5.62
C HIS A 80 -1.37 10.19 -7.04
N HIS A 81 -2.20 9.21 -7.43
CA HIS A 81 -2.04 8.54 -8.74
C HIS A 81 -2.57 9.35 -9.94
N GLU A 82 -3.28 10.45 -9.70
CA GLU A 82 -3.76 11.35 -10.76
C GLU A 82 -4.51 10.62 -11.89
N GLY A 83 -5.37 9.66 -11.52
CA GLY A 83 -6.19 8.91 -12.47
C GLY A 83 -5.51 7.71 -13.15
N ARG A 84 -4.24 7.42 -12.87
CA ARG A 84 -3.49 6.28 -13.47
C ARG A 84 -4.13 4.94 -13.18
N PHE A 85 -4.44 4.68 -11.91
CA PHE A 85 -4.93 3.36 -11.48
C PHE A 85 -6.45 3.27 -11.47
N LYS A 86 -6.98 2.12 -11.92
CA LYS A 86 -8.42 1.81 -11.98
C LYS A 86 -8.82 0.78 -10.92
N ALA A 87 -7.87 0.09 -10.32
CA ALA A 87 -8.07 -0.83 -9.20
C ALA A 87 -6.91 -0.77 -8.23
N LEU A 88 -7.21 -0.80 -6.94
CA LEU A 88 -6.23 -0.78 -5.87
C LEU A 88 -6.46 -1.97 -4.92
N ILE A 89 -5.39 -2.62 -4.45
CA ILE A 89 -5.43 -3.62 -3.38
C ILE A 89 -4.33 -3.32 -2.37
N ALA A 90 -4.73 -2.96 -1.15
CA ALA A 90 -3.83 -2.72 -0.02
C ALA A 90 -4.00 -3.83 1.02
N HIS A 91 -2.93 -4.59 1.27
CA HIS A 91 -2.89 -5.65 2.26
C HIS A 91 -1.97 -5.23 3.41
N ASP A 92 -2.48 -5.27 4.64
CA ASP A 92 -1.73 -4.96 5.88
C ASP A 92 -0.94 -3.65 5.81
N GLY A 93 -1.51 -2.61 5.21
CA GLY A 93 -0.84 -1.33 4.99
C GLY A 93 -1.05 -0.33 6.13
N MET A 94 -0.03 0.48 6.41
CA MET A 94 -0.16 1.64 7.28
C MET A 94 -0.99 2.73 6.60
N PHE A 95 -2.05 3.17 7.25
CA PHE A 95 -2.94 4.21 6.73
C PHE A 95 -2.82 5.54 7.49
N ASN A 96 -2.79 5.46 8.82
CA ASN A 96 -2.69 6.60 9.71
C ASN A 96 -1.47 6.43 10.61
N PHE A 97 -0.40 7.17 10.34
CA PHE A 97 0.87 7.05 11.04
C PHE A 97 0.78 7.42 12.52
N GLU A 98 -0.13 8.30 12.90
CA GLU A 98 -0.30 8.69 14.31
C GLU A 98 -0.87 7.53 15.13
N SER A 99 -1.95 6.87 14.66
CA SER A 99 -2.48 5.69 15.34
C SER A 99 -1.55 4.48 15.21
N GLN A 100 -0.91 4.28 14.05
CA GLN A 100 0.06 3.21 13.85
C GLN A 100 1.20 3.26 14.88
N TYR A 101 1.74 4.45 15.18
CA TYR A 101 2.79 4.60 16.19
C TYR A 101 2.37 4.12 17.59
N LEU A 102 1.09 4.27 17.94
CA LEU A 102 0.55 3.89 19.25
C LEU A 102 0.02 2.44 19.30
N GLU A 103 -0.12 1.77 18.16
CA GLU A 103 -0.71 0.44 18.04
C GLU A 103 0.33 -0.66 17.76
N THR A 104 1.45 -0.31 17.10
CA THR A 104 2.43 -1.29 16.62
C THR A 104 3.26 -1.92 17.73
N GLU A 105 3.61 -3.20 17.60
CA GLU A 105 4.63 -3.86 18.41
C GLU A 105 6.06 -3.39 18.09
N GLU A 106 6.26 -2.73 16.93
CA GLU A 106 7.56 -2.29 16.40
C GLU A 106 7.77 -0.76 16.53
N MET A 107 7.55 -0.19 17.73
CA MET A 107 7.73 1.26 17.95
C MET A 107 9.12 1.78 17.59
N TRP A 108 10.15 0.95 17.72
CA TRP A 108 11.53 1.28 17.32
C TRP A 108 11.65 1.60 15.83
N PHE A 109 10.94 0.84 15.00
CA PHE A 109 10.89 1.02 13.56
C PHE A 109 10.32 2.40 13.18
N VAL A 110 9.21 2.79 13.80
CA VAL A 110 8.59 4.10 13.56
C VAL A 110 9.54 5.23 13.99
N ASN A 111 10.22 5.08 15.12
CA ASN A 111 11.22 6.05 15.57
C ASN A 111 12.37 6.20 14.58
N TRP A 112 12.81 5.10 13.98
CA TRP A 112 13.88 5.12 13.00
C TRP A 112 13.42 5.71 11.65
N ASP A 113 12.35 5.16 11.09
CA ASP A 113 11.96 5.47 9.72
C ASP A 113 11.09 6.71 9.57
N LEU A 114 10.34 7.09 10.60
CA LEU A 114 9.55 8.33 10.59
C LEU A 114 10.23 9.47 11.38
N GLY A 115 11.39 9.20 11.97
CA GLY A 115 12.21 10.16 12.68
C GLY A 115 11.84 10.38 14.14
N GLY A 116 10.77 9.75 14.65
CA GLY A 116 10.33 9.86 16.05
C GLY A 116 8.83 9.99 16.23
N PRO A 117 8.38 10.37 17.44
CA PRO A 117 6.97 10.47 17.77
C PRO A 117 6.31 11.69 17.12
N PHE A 118 5.03 11.55 16.70
CA PHE A 118 4.28 12.61 15.99
C PHE A 118 4.10 13.92 16.78
N TRP A 119 4.31 13.89 18.10
CA TRP A 119 4.26 15.10 18.93
C TRP A 119 5.59 15.86 18.99
N ASP A 120 6.67 15.35 18.40
CA ASP A 120 7.92 16.09 18.25
C ASP A 120 7.78 17.15 17.13
N LYS A 121 7.42 18.36 17.53
CA LYS A 121 7.16 19.47 16.62
C LYS A 121 8.42 20.18 16.10
N GLU A 122 9.54 19.93 16.74
CA GLU A 122 10.82 20.56 16.41
C GLU A 122 11.64 19.75 15.37
N ASN A 123 11.34 18.46 15.21
CA ASN A 123 12.04 17.60 14.28
C ASN A 123 11.43 17.68 12.87
N PRO A 124 12.14 18.25 11.87
CA PRO A 124 11.59 18.42 10.52
C PRO A 124 11.31 17.09 9.81
N VAL A 125 12.06 16.01 10.11
CA VAL A 125 11.83 14.67 9.56
C VAL A 125 10.51 14.11 10.07
N VAL A 126 10.21 14.26 11.36
CA VAL A 126 8.95 13.89 11.96
C VAL A 126 7.80 14.63 11.29
N GLN A 127 7.91 15.95 11.19
CA GLN A 127 6.85 16.78 10.58
C GLN A 127 6.58 16.38 9.12
N TRP A 128 7.64 16.14 8.34
CA TRP A 128 7.52 15.66 6.96
C TRP A 128 6.86 14.28 6.89
N SER A 129 7.33 13.33 7.69
CA SER A 129 6.81 11.96 7.70
C SER A 129 5.31 11.92 8.00
N TYR A 130 4.88 12.55 9.09
CA TYR A 130 3.47 12.54 9.46
C TYR A 130 2.59 13.42 8.55
N ALA A 131 3.15 14.44 7.90
CA ALA A 131 2.45 15.19 6.87
C ALA A 131 2.11 14.34 5.63
N ASN A 132 2.92 13.31 5.36
CA ASN A 132 2.72 12.37 4.25
C ASN A 132 1.92 11.12 4.64
N SER A 133 1.31 11.07 5.81
CA SER A 133 0.44 9.97 6.22
C SER A 133 -0.78 9.84 5.29
N PRO A 134 -1.07 8.65 4.72
CA PRO A 134 -2.09 8.46 3.69
C PRO A 134 -3.48 8.99 4.05
N HIS A 135 -3.89 8.89 5.32
CA HIS A 135 -5.21 9.32 5.78
C HIS A 135 -5.48 10.82 5.53
N LYS A 136 -4.43 11.62 5.36
CA LYS A 136 -4.54 13.07 5.09
C LYS A 136 -4.92 13.39 3.65
N PHE A 137 -4.94 12.40 2.76
CA PHE A 137 -5.19 12.56 1.33
C PHE A 137 -6.43 11.81 0.84
N VAL A 138 -7.30 11.35 1.74
CA VAL A 138 -8.50 10.59 1.37
C VAL A 138 -9.49 11.41 0.54
N ASP A 139 -9.45 12.74 0.65
CA ASP A 139 -10.24 13.66 -0.16
C ASP A 139 -9.91 13.55 -1.66
N LYS A 140 -8.71 13.07 -2.01
CA LYS A 140 -8.24 12.85 -3.38
C LYS A 140 -8.48 11.45 -3.93
N TRP A 141 -8.97 10.53 -3.09
CA TRP A 141 -9.20 9.15 -3.53
C TRP A 141 -10.34 9.07 -4.54
N THR A 142 -10.12 8.34 -5.63
CA THR A 142 -11.10 8.18 -6.72
C THR A 142 -11.21 6.74 -7.22
N ALA A 143 -10.14 5.93 -7.08
CA ALA A 143 -10.12 4.56 -7.59
C ALA A 143 -10.74 3.57 -6.59
N PRO A 144 -11.45 2.52 -7.08
CA PRO A 144 -11.91 1.41 -6.26
C PRO A 144 -10.76 0.76 -5.48
N ILE A 145 -11.01 0.45 -4.20
CA ILE A 145 -9.97 -0.10 -3.32
C ILE A 145 -10.45 -1.33 -2.55
N MET A 146 -9.67 -2.40 -2.61
CA MET A 146 -9.81 -3.55 -1.74
C MET A 146 -8.78 -3.47 -0.63
N VAL A 147 -9.23 -3.60 0.61
CA VAL A 147 -8.37 -3.65 1.79
C VAL A 147 -8.37 -5.08 2.33
N ILE A 148 -7.21 -5.62 2.65
CA ILE A 148 -7.05 -6.97 3.21
C ILE A 148 -6.29 -6.86 4.52
N HIS A 149 -6.77 -7.56 5.59
CA HIS A 149 -6.09 -7.50 6.89
C HIS A 149 -6.34 -8.73 7.75
N GLY A 150 -5.31 -9.20 8.45
CA GLY A 150 -5.40 -10.21 9.50
C GLY A 150 -5.69 -9.59 10.86
N ALA A 151 -6.61 -10.19 11.63
CA ALA A 151 -6.99 -9.67 12.97
C ALA A 151 -5.86 -9.76 14.01
N LYS A 152 -4.92 -10.67 13.81
CA LYS A 152 -3.78 -10.91 14.72
C LYS A 152 -2.50 -10.23 14.23
N ASP A 153 -2.63 -9.26 13.36
CA ASP A 153 -1.52 -8.42 12.95
C ASP A 153 -1.25 -7.37 14.03
N TYR A 154 -0.13 -7.52 14.73
CA TYR A 154 0.34 -6.60 15.76
C TYR A 154 1.45 -5.67 15.25
N ARG A 155 1.94 -5.91 14.06
CA ARG A 155 2.93 -5.07 13.37
C ARG A 155 2.26 -3.86 12.74
N ILE A 156 1.23 -4.11 11.93
CA ILE A 156 0.32 -3.10 11.41
C ILE A 156 -1.08 -3.55 11.80
N CYS A 157 -1.62 -2.96 12.85
CA CYS A 157 -2.89 -3.41 13.43
C CYS A 157 -4.03 -3.30 12.41
N PHE A 158 -4.98 -4.24 12.42
CA PHE A 158 -6.12 -4.29 11.50
C PHE A 158 -6.99 -3.02 11.51
N THR A 159 -6.89 -2.22 12.57
CA THR A 159 -7.51 -0.90 12.70
C THR A 159 -7.08 0.06 11.60
N GLN A 160 -5.85 -0.09 11.07
CA GLN A 160 -5.37 0.66 9.92
C GLN A 160 -6.19 0.36 8.67
N GLY A 161 -6.45 -0.93 8.40
CA GLY A 161 -7.32 -1.37 7.31
C GLY A 161 -8.77 -0.93 7.49
N MET A 162 -9.30 -1.01 8.72
CA MET A 162 -10.66 -0.52 9.04
C MET A 162 -10.80 0.98 8.77
N GLN A 163 -9.83 1.79 9.21
CA GLN A 163 -9.85 3.24 8.98
C GLN A 163 -9.85 3.55 7.47
N ALA A 164 -8.99 2.88 6.70
CA ALA A 164 -8.89 3.06 5.25
C ALA A 164 -10.19 2.65 4.52
N TYR A 165 -10.76 1.49 4.87
CA TYR A 165 -12.03 1.03 4.32
C TYR A 165 -13.16 2.01 4.63
N ASN A 166 -13.30 2.42 5.88
CA ASN A 166 -14.33 3.38 6.29
C ASN A 166 -14.18 4.73 5.57
N ALA A 167 -12.94 5.21 5.40
CA ALA A 167 -12.68 6.44 4.64
C ALA A 167 -13.16 6.32 3.19
N ALA A 168 -12.88 5.20 2.52
CA ALA A 168 -13.33 4.93 1.16
C ALA A 168 -14.86 4.90 1.07
N VAL A 169 -15.54 4.17 1.98
CA VAL A 169 -17.01 4.06 2.02
C VAL A 169 -17.66 5.43 2.26
N LEU A 170 -17.16 6.20 3.22
CA LEU A 170 -17.69 7.54 3.52
C LEU A 170 -17.50 8.51 2.36
N ARG A 171 -16.49 8.28 1.52
CA ARG A 171 -16.24 9.04 0.29
C ARG A 171 -17.08 8.56 -0.90
N GLY A 172 -17.89 7.50 -0.75
CA GLY A 172 -18.65 6.89 -1.83
C GLY A 172 -17.81 6.12 -2.85
N ILE A 173 -16.56 5.76 -2.48
CA ILE A 173 -15.66 4.99 -3.34
C ILE A 173 -16.00 3.50 -3.21
N PRO A 174 -16.11 2.75 -4.31
CA PRO A 174 -16.28 1.31 -4.24
C PRO A 174 -15.15 0.67 -3.43
N ALA A 175 -15.51 -0.01 -2.35
CA ALA A 175 -14.52 -0.61 -1.45
C ALA A 175 -14.96 -1.99 -0.97
N GLU A 176 -13.98 -2.84 -0.70
CA GLU A 176 -14.15 -4.14 -0.07
C GLU A 176 -13.15 -4.29 1.07
N PHE A 177 -13.57 -4.91 2.18
CA PHE A 177 -12.69 -5.25 3.28
C PHE A 177 -12.66 -6.77 3.48
N LEU A 178 -11.56 -7.41 3.09
CA LEU A 178 -11.34 -8.83 3.31
C LEU A 178 -10.59 -9.01 4.64
N TYR A 179 -11.33 -9.38 5.67
CA TYR A 179 -10.85 -9.53 7.03
C TYR A 179 -10.71 -11.00 7.41
N PHE A 180 -9.52 -11.36 7.95
CA PHE A 180 -9.21 -12.71 8.40
C PHE A 180 -9.06 -12.76 9.93
N PRO A 181 -10.06 -13.30 10.66
CA PRO A 181 -10.03 -13.31 12.13
C PRO A 181 -8.86 -14.09 12.74
N ASP A 182 -8.33 -15.07 12.02
CA ASP A 182 -7.32 -16.00 12.52
C ASP A 182 -5.92 -15.82 11.91
N GLU A 183 -5.76 -14.86 11.00
CA GLU A 183 -4.47 -14.57 10.37
C GLU A 183 -3.75 -13.39 11.05
N ASN A 184 -2.44 -13.38 10.89
CA ASN A 184 -1.55 -12.30 11.33
C ASN A 184 -1.15 -11.41 10.13
N HIS A 185 0.10 -10.89 10.13
CA HIS A 185 0.65 -10.10 9.03
C HIS A 185 0.78 -10.89 7.72
N TRP A 186 0.65 -12.22 7.77
CA TRP A 186 0.62 -13.11 6.61
C TRP A 186 -0.63 -13.98 6.64
N VAL A 187 -1.16 -14.31 5.45
CA VAL A 187 -2.24 -15.29 5.30
C VAL A 187 -1.60 -16.67 5.14
N LEU A 188 -1.57 -17.45 6.22
CA LEU A 188 -0.83 -18.71 6.31
C LEU A 188 -1.72 -19.96 6.23
N GLN A 189 -2.99 -19.85 6.63
CA GLN A 189 -3.91 -20.98 6.55
C GLN A 189 -4.33 -21.23 5.10
N ALA A 190 -4.24 -22.48 4.65
CA ALA A 190 -4.45 -22.84 3.25
C ALA A 190 -5.83 -22.40 2.71
N GLN A 191 -6.91 -22.56 3.50
CA GLN A 191 -8.26 -22.15 3.09
C GLN A 191 -8.37 -20.63 2.93
N ASN A 192 -7.75 -19.87 3.84
CA ASN A 192 -7.70 -18.42 3.78
C ASN A 192 -6.86 -17.95 2.57
N GLY A 193 -5.76 -18.64 2.28
CA GLY A 193 -4.94 -18.38 1.10
C GLY A 193 -5.71 -18.60 -0.21
N ILE A 194 -6.56 -19.64 -0.29
CA ILE A 194 -7.42 -19.87 -1.45
C ILE A 194 -8.48 -18.75 -1.57
N LEU A 195 -9.10 -18.35 -0.47
CA LEU A 195 -10.05 -17.24 -0.47
C LEU A 195 -9.38 -15.95 -0.88
N TRP A 196 -8.18 -15.66 -0.33
CA TRP A 196 -7.36 -14.49 -0.67
C TRP A 196 -7.10 -14.41 -2.18
N GLN A 197 -6.62 -15.52 -2.80
CA GLN A 197 -6.35 -15.58 -4.24
C GLN A 197 -7.62 -15.30 -5.08
N ARG A 198 -8.73 -15.94 -4.72
CA ARG A 198 -10.00 -15.75 -5.44
C ARG A 198 -10.51 -14.31 -5.36
N ARG A 199 -10.47 -13.70 -4.15
CA ARG A 199 -10.94 -12.32 -3.97
C ARG A 199 -10.02 -11.33 -4.65
N PHE A 200 -8.70 -11.56 -4.59
CA PHE A 200 -7.69 -10.75 -5.25
C PHE A 200 -7.92 -10.65 -6.77
N TYR A 201 -8.05 -11.80 -7.45
CA TYR A 201 -8.28 -11.79 -8.90
C TYR A 201 -9.68 -11.32 -9.26
N ASN A 202 -10.72 -11.70 -8.54
CA ASN A 202 -12.06 -11.19 -8.78
C ASN A 202 -12.14 -9.67 -8.70
N TRP A 203 -11.39 -9.05 -7.77
CA TRP A 203 -11.32 -7.60 -7.66
C TRP A 203 -10.63 -6.98 -8.86
N LEU A 204 -9.47 -7.48 -9.23
CA LEU A 204 -8.73 -6.98 -10.39
C LEU A 204 -9.52 -7.18 -11.69
N ASP A 205 -10.09 -8.37 -11.91
CA ASP A 205 -10.89 -8.68 -13.11
C ASP A 205 -12.10 -7.75 -13.26
N LYS A 206 -12.74 -7.41 -12.16
CA LYS A 206 -13.90 -6.50 -12.15
C LYS A 206 -13.61 -5.11 -12.69
N TYR A 207 -12.39 -4.61 -12.48
CA TYR A 207 -12.05 -3.24 -12.81
C TYR A 207 -11.00 -3.08 -13.91
N LEU A 208 -10.28 -4.16 -14.25
CA LEU A 208 -9.19 -4.14 -15.22
C LEU A 208 -9.45 -5.01 -16.46
N LYS A 209 -10.48 -5.87 -16.46
CA LYS A 209 -10.93 -6.65 -17.62
C LYS A 209 -12.31 -6.22 -18.06
#